data_05fba7baaacdde2783730dd6d2683611
#
_entry.id   05fba7baaacdde2783730dd6d2683611
#
_cell.length_a   1.000
_cell.length_b   1.000
_cell.length_c   1.000
_cell.angle_alpha   90.00
_cell.angle_beta   90.00
_cell.angle_gamma   90.00
#
_symmetry.space_group_name_H-M   'P 1'
#
loop_
_entity.id
_entity.type
_entity.pdbx_description
1 polymer ?
#
loop_
_entity_poly.entity_id
_entity_poly.type
_entity_poly.pdbx_seq_one_letter_code
_entity_poly.pdbx_strand_id
1 'polypeptide(L)'
;MDWGMQSRMARLIPPETGKAFFLAIDHGYFLGPTRSLEKPGETVADLTSIADALFVTRGVLRSAIPAESTPNVILRASGATSVVGPTLTDEHLLVHPEEAIRLDAAAVGISVFVGSEHETQTLNNLAEAVNEYERYGIPVMAVTAVGKELEKRDSRYLALASRISAELGARVVKTYYTEDFDRITESCPVPVVIAGGPKTDDALEVLSFVRDGMDKGAIGVNLGRNIWQHYDPVGMANALRAVIHEDAAPKDALDLVAPPPAQG
;
A
#
# COMPACT_ATOMS: atom_id res chain seq x y z
N MET A 1 -1.66 -21.84 7.29
CA MET A 1 -1.40 -21.39 5.90
C MET A 1 -0.87 -22.58 5.11
N ASP A 2 -1.39 -22.80 3.89
CA ASP A 2 -0.79 -23.75 2.95
C ASP A 2 0.55 -23.22 2.40
N TRP A 3 1.27 -24.07 1.65
CA TRP A 3 2.58 -23.72 1.12
C TRP A 3 2.53 -22.53 0.15
N GLY A 4 1.50 -22.46 -0.70
CA GLY A 4 1.34 -21.35 -1.66
C GLY A 4 1.15 -20.00 -0.98
N MET A 5 0.34 -19.96 0.08
CA MET A 5 0.15 -18.77 0.90
C MET A 5 1.46 -18.36 1.59
N GLN A 6 2.19 -19.31 2.18
CA GLN A 6 3.47 -19.04 2.83
C GLN A 6 4.50 -18.48 1.84
N SER A 7 4.60 -19.09 0.66
CA SER A 7 5.51 -18.66 -0.41
C SER A 7 5.20 -17.23 -0.88
N ARG A 8 3.92 -16.89 -1.07
CA ARG A 8 3.51 -15.54 -1.47
C ARG A 8 3.76 -14.51 -0.37
N MET A 9 3.44 -14.86 0.87
CA MET A 9 3.74 -13.96 2.01
C MET A 9 5.24 -13.72 2.17
N ALA A 10 6.09 -14.74 1.99
CA ALA A 10 7.55 -14.60 2.07
C ALA A 10 8.11 -13.72 0.92
N ARG A 11 7.47 -13.69 -0.24
CA ARG A 11 7.85 -12.77 -1.33
C ARG A 11 7.49 -11.32 -1.03
N LEU A 12 6.40 -11.08 -0.28
CA LEU A 12 5.93 -9.74 0.10
C LEU A 12 6.66 -9.21 1.33
N ILE A 13 6.92 -10.07 2.27
CA ILE A 13 7.57 -9.76 3.55
C ILE A 13 8.78 -10.70 3.66
N PRO A 14 9.95 -10.27 3.13
CA PRO A 14 11.16 -11.08 3.15
C PRO A 14 11.48 -11.60 4.56
N PRO A 15 11.63 -12.92 4.76
CA PRO A 15 11.83 -13.51 6.08
C PRO A 15 13.10 -13.00 6.77
N GLU A 16 14.09 -12.56 6.02
CA GLU A 16 15.38 -12.07 6.50
C GLU A 16 15.23 -10.81 7.34
N THR A 17 14.29 -9.94 6.96
CA THR A 17 14.03 -8.66 7.66
C THR A 17 12.70 -8.66 8.39
N GLY A 18 11.71 -9.44 7.92
CA GLY A 18 10.33 -9.36 8.39
C GLY A 18 9.65 -8.02 8.08
N LYS A 19 10.21 -7.25 7.14
CA LYS A 19 9.77 -5.89 6.78
C LYS A 19 9.22 -5.86 5.36
N ALA A 20 8.54 -4.75 4.99
CA ALA A 20 7.90 -4.63 3.68
C ALA A 20 7.96 -3.20 3.13
N PHE A 21 8.44 -3.06 1.91
CA PHE A 21 8.38 -1.81 1.16
C PHE A 21 7.54 -1.99 -0.10
N PHE A 22 6.27 -1.55 -0.07
CA PHE A 22 5.38 -1.62 -1.21
C PHE A 22 5.25 -0.25 -1.89
N LEU A 23 5.40 -0.22 -3.20
CA LEU A 23 5.22 0.99 -4.03
C LEU A 23 3.80 1.02 -4.60
N ALA A 24 3.00 2.01 -4.22
CA ALA A 24 1.62 2.16 -4.68
C ALA A 24 1.52 3.06 -5.92
N ILE A 25 1.00 2.51 -7.01
CA ILE A 25 0.71 3.23 -8.26
C ILE A 25 -0.73 2.97 -8.76
N ASP A 26 -1.56 2.46 -7.90
CA ASP A 26 -2.96 2.16 -8.22
C ASP A 26 -3.87 3.39 -8.30
N HIS A 27 -3.40 4.57 -7.93
CA HIS A 27 -4.19 5.80 -7.78
C HIS A 27 -5.07 6.16 -8.98
N GLY A 28 -4.65 5.80 -10.20
CA GLY A 28 -5.39 6.09 -11.43
C GLY A 28 -6.77 5.43 -11.50
N TYR A 29 -7.06 4.40 -10.68
CA TYR A 29 -8.35 3.70 -10.73
C TYR A 29 -9.52 4.59 -10.29
N PHE A 30 -9.26 5.64 -9.49
CA PHE A 30 -10.29 6.59 -9.04
C PHE A 30 -9.95 8.05 -9.36
N LEU A 31 -8.66 8.41 -9.52
CA LEU A 31 -8.21 9.77 -9.84
C LEU A 31 -8.12 10.03 -11.35
N GLY A 32 -8.02 8.96 -12.18
CA GLY A 32 -7.67 9.11 -13.57
C GLY A 32 -6.21 9.55 -13.76
N PRO A 33 -5.88 10.35 -14.80
CA PRO A 33 -4.54 10.88 -15.01
C PRO A 33 -4.11 11.73 -13.81
N THR A 34 -3.06 11.31 -13.14
CA THR A 34 -2.55 11.97 -11.94
C THR A 34 -1.14 12.48 -12.26
N ARG A 35 -0.78 13.67 -11.75
CA ARG A 35 0.56 14.23 -11.88
C ARG A 35 1.63 13.17 -11.58
N SER A 36 2.59 13.03 -12.47
CA SER A 36 3.67 12.03 -12.45
C SER A 36 3.23 10.57 -12.62
N LEU A 37 1.94 10.29 -12.85
CA LEU A 37 1.43 8.97 -13.23
C LEU A 37 0.63 8.99 -14.55
N GLU A 38 0.83 10.04 -15.37
CA GLU A 38 0.28 10.09 -16.72
C GLU A 38 0.82 8.94 -17.58
N LYS A 39 2.09 8.57 -17.32
CA LYS A 39 2.80 7.45 -17.94
C LYS A 39 3.38 6.53 -16.85
N PRO A 40 2.57 5.65 -16.24
CA PRO A 40 2.99 4.90 -15.06
C PRO A 40 4.26 4.08 -15.26
N GLY A 41 4.44 3.45 -16.43
CA GLY A 41 5.62 2.64 -16.74
C GLY A 41 6.90 3.44 -16.73
N GLU A 42 6.90 4.65 -17.31
CA GLU A 42 8.07 5.54 -17.30
C GLU A 42 8.36 6.01 -15.86
N THR A 43 7.32 6.37 -15.11
CA THR A 43 7.46 6.87 -13.74
C THR A 43 8.10 5.87 -12.79
N VAL A 44 7.79 4.58 -12.94
CA VAL A 44 8.24 3.56 -11.98
C VAL A 44 9.38 2.70 -12.48
N ALA A 45 9.87 2.92 -13.70
CA ALA A 45 10.90 2.08 -14.31
C ALA A 45 12.10 1.82 -13.39
N ASP A 46 12.63 2.87 -12.78
CA ASP A 46 13.80 2.80 -11.90
C ASP A 46 13.43 2.47 -10.44
N LEU A 47 12.13 2.43 -10.10
CA LEU A 47 11.63 2.19 -8.73
C LEU A 47 11.26 0.72 -8.48
N THR A 48 10.96 -0.02 -9.54
CA THR A 48 10.47 -1.41 -9.45
C THR A 48 11.49 -2.37 -8.83
N SER A 49 12.79 -2.12 -9.02
CA SER A 49 13.87 -2.92 -8.45
C SER A 49 14.20 -2.58 -6.99
N ILE A 50 13.66 -1.47 -6.46
CA ILE A 50 13.92 -0.99 -5.10
C ILE A 50 12.84 -1.50 -4.14
N ALA A 51 11.59 -1.56 -4.59
CA ALA A 51 10.44 -1.99 -3.79
C ALA A 51 10.34 -3.53 -3.73
N ASP A 52 9.81 -4.07 -2.63
CA ASP A 52 9.54 -5.50 -2.49
C ASP A 52 8.31 -5.92 -3.31
N ALA A 53 7.34 -5.03 -3.46
CA ALA A 53 6.15 -5.25 -4.28
C ALA A 53 5.59 -3.95 -4.88
N LEU A 54 4.94 -4.10 -6.02
CA LEU A 54 4.21 -3.04 -6.71
C LEU A 54 2.70 -3.20 -6.46
N PHE A 55 2.05 -2.20 -5.86
CA PHE A 55 0.59 -2.17 -5.72
C PHE A 55 -0.02 -1.43 -6.91
N VAL A 56 -0.68 -2.17 -7.80
CA VAL A 56 -1.03 -1.72 -9.15
C VAL A 56 -2.38 -2.27 -9.61
N THR A 57 -3.05 -1.58 -10.53
CA THR A 57 -4.24 -2.09 -11.22
C THR A 57 -3.87 -3.03 -12.37
N ARG A 58 -4.79 -3.96 -12.71
CA ARG A 58 -4.59 -4.90 -13.83
C ARG A 58 -4.36 -4.21 -15.17
N GLY A 59 -4.99 -3.05 -15.38
CA GLY A 59 -4.85 -2.29 -16.62
C GLY A 59 -3.45 -1.74 -16.80
N VAL A 60 -2.93 -1.06 -15.78
CA VAL A 60 -1.56 -0.50 -15.79
C VAL A 60 -0.52 -1.62 -15.84
N LEU A 61 -0.70 -2.69 -15.05
CA LEU A 61 0.22 -3.83 -15.05
C LEU A 61 0.41 -4.40 -16.46
N ARG A 62 -0.68 -4.65 -17.19
CA ARG A 62 -0.65 -5.24 -18.53
C ARG A 62 -0.09 -4.34 -19.61
N SER A 63 -0.34 -3.04 -19.51
CA SER A 63 -0.04 -2.09 -20.59
C SER A 63 1.24 -1.31 -20.42
N ALA A 64 1.76 -1.22 -19.20
CA ALA A 64 2.83 -0.27 -18.89
C ALA A 64 4.00 -0.87 -18.09
N ILE A 65 3.85 -2.04 -17.48
CA ILE A 65 4.89 -2.64 -16.65
C ILE A 65 5.49 -3.86 -17.37
N PRO A 66 6.79 -3.85 -17.72
CA PRO A 66 7.46 -5.00 -18.33
C PRO A 66 7.48 -6.18 -17.36
N ALA A 67 7.07 -7.37 -17.84
CA ALA A 67 6.93 -8.56 -16.99
C ALA A 67 8.29 -9.04 -16.42
N GLU A 68 9.37 -8.83 -17.17
CA GLU A 68 10.74 -9.21 -16.81
C GLU A 68 11.39 -8.32 -15.75
N SER A 69 10.86 -7.12 -15.52
CA SER A 69 11.42 -6.13 -14.58
C SER A 69 10.56 -5.91 -13.33
N THR A 70 9.51 -6.69 -13.16
CA THR A 70 8.48 -6.42 -12.16
C THR A 70 8.85 -7.08 -10.82
N PRO A 71 8.79 -6.34 -9.72
CA PRO A 71 8.80 -6.91 -8.38
C PRO A 71 7.53 -7.75 -8.17
N ASN A 72 7.34 -8.31 -6.98
CA ASN A 72 6.08 -8.97 -6.66
C ASN A 72 4.90 -8.02 -6.85
N VAL A 73 3.77 -8.55 -7.31
CA VAL A 73 2.57 -7.75 -7.59
C VAL A 73 1.54 -7.92 -6.48
N ILE A 74 1.09 -6.80 -5.91
CA ILE A 74 -0.15 -6.71 -5.16
C ILE A 74 -1.18 -6.11 -6.11
N LEU A 75 -2.19 -6.89 -6.50
CA LEU A 75 -3.15 -6.46 -7.51
C LEU A 75 -4.33 -5.75 -6.87
N ARG A 76 -4.61 -4.49 -7.27
CA ARG A 76 -5.83 -3.80 -6.83
C ARG A 76 -7.04 -4.55 -7.37
N ALA A 77 -7.88 -5.08 -6.47
CA ALA A 77 -9.02 -5.91 -6.84
C ALA A 77 -10.39 -5.28 -6.57
N SER A 78 -10.47 -4.19 -5.80
CA SER A 78 -11.68 -3.38 -5.64
C SER A 78 -11.60 -2.03 -6.35
N GLY A 79 -12.75 -1.40 -6.61
CA GLY A 79 -12.86 -0.12 -7.29
C GLY A 79 -14.28 0.14 -7.77
N ALA A 80 -14.43 0.79 -8.92
CA ALA A 80 -15.66 1.21 -9.60
C ALA A 80 -16.20 2.58 -9.18
N THR A 81 -15.37 3.39 -8.52
CA THR A 81 -15.69 4.77 -8.15
C THR A 81 -14.70 5.75 -8.77
N SER A 82 -15.02 7.05 -8.74
CA SER A 82 -14.11 8.09 -9.21
C SER A 82 -14.30 9.38 -8.42
N VAL A 83 -13.29 10.26 -8.48
CA VAL A 83 -13.32 11.58 -7.81
C VAL A 83 -14.41 12.51 -8.33
N VAL A 84 -14.99 12.23 -9.51
CA VAL A 84 -16.13 12.98 -10.08
C VAL A 84 -17.46 12.31 -9.78
N GLY A 85 -17.46 11.12 -9.21
CA GLY A 85 -18.65 10.41 -8.76
C GLY A 85 -19.22 10.98 -7.45
N PRO A 86 -20.43 10.54 -7.06
CA PRO A 86 -21.09 11.04 -5.85
C PRO A 86 -20.34 10.67 -4.58
N THR A 87 -19.68 9.51 -4.56
CA THR A 87 -18.90 9.00 -3.42
C THR A 87 -17.69 8.19 -3.90
N LEU A 88 -16.65 8.14 -3.06
CA LEU A 88 -15.51 7.26 -3.28
C LEU A 88 -15.61 5.93 -2.53
N THR A 89 -16.65 5.76 -1.71
CA THR A 89 -16.76 4.61 -0.80
C THR A 89 -17.57 3.45 -1.36
N ASP A 90 -18.27 3.64 -2.49
CA ASP A 90 -19.08 2.60 -3.16
C ASP A 90 -18.21 1.72 -4.07
N GLU A 91 -17.27 1.01 -3.47
CA GLU A 91 -16.41 0.09 -4.21
C GLU A 91 -16.98 -1.33 -4.28
N HIS A 92 -16.68 -2.01 -5.40
CA HIS A 92 -17.04 -3.39 -5.67
C HIS A 92 -15.79 -4.22 -6.01
N LEU A 93 -15.91 -5.55 -5.91
CA LEU A 93 -14.89 -6.47 -6.41
C LEU A 93 -14.88 -6.45 -7.94
N LEU A 94 -13.71 -6.25 -8.54
CA LEU A 94 -13.52 -6.10 -10.00
C LEU A 94 -12.62 -7.16 -10.61
N VAL A 95 -11.90 -7.90 -9.79
CA VAL A 95 -10.92 -8.90 -10.23
C VAL A 95 -11.30 -10.24 -9.59
N HIS A 96 -11.30 -11.30 -10.39
CA HIS A 96 -11.51 -12.67 -9.91
C HIS A 96 -10.16 -13.37 -9.65
N PRO A 97 -10.13 -14.43 -8.81
CA PRO A 97 -8.89 -15.13 -8.48
C PRO A 97 -8.12 -15.66 -9.70
N GLU A 98 -8.82 -16.15 -10.73
CA GLU A 98 -8.19 -16.67 -11.95
C GLU A 98 -7.40 -15.59 -12.70
N GLU A 99 -7.84 -14.35 -12.63
CA GLU A 99 -7.10 -13.25 -13.23
C GLU A 99 -5.86 -12.90 -12.41
N ALA A 100 -5.96 -12.89 -11.09
CA ALA A 100 -4.81 -12.68 -10.21
C ALA A 100 -3.74 -13.78 -10.40
N ILE A 101 -4.17 -15.04 -10.59
CA ILE A 101 -3.28 -16.16 -10.92
C ILE A 101 -2.57 -15.92 -12.24
N ARG A 102 -3.31 -15.55 -13.30
CA ARG A 102 -2.72 -15.30 -14.63
C ARG A 102 -1.75 -14.12 -14.65
N LEU A 103 -1.88 -13.19 -13.72
CA LEU A 103 -1.02 -12.03 -13.58
C LEU A 103 0.11 -12.26 -12.53
N ASP A 104 0.26 -13.50 -12.07
CA ASP A 104 1.23 -13.88 -11.01
C ASP A 104 1.19 -12.96 -9.79
N ALA A 105 -0.02 -12.55 -9.38
CA ALA A 105 -0.17 -11.70 -8.22
C ALA A 105 0.25 -12.44 -6.93
N ALA A 106 1.14 -11.82 -6.17
CA ALA A 106 1.54 -12.31 -4.85
C ALA A 106 0.49 -12.00 -3.77
N ALA A 107 -0.34 -10.98 -3.99
CA ALA A 107 -1.49 -10.64 -3.16
C ALA A 107 -2.52 -9.84 -3.95
N VAL A 108 -3.69 -9.63 -3.34
CA VAL A 108 -4.67 -8.65 -3.81
C VAL A 108 -4.96 -7.61 -2.74
N GLY A 109 -5.32 -6.39 -3.17
CA GLY A 109 -5.67 -5.28 -2.27
C GLY A 109 -7.14 -4.86 -2.43
N ILE A 110 -7.85 -4.77 -1.31
CA ILE A 110 -9.27 -4.44 -1.22
C ILE A 110 -9.46 -3.23 -0.31
N SER A 111 -10.16 -2.19 -0.78
CA SER A 111 -10.52 -1.06 0.06
C SER A 111 -11.65 -1.41 1.04
N VAL A 112 -11.53 -0.89 2.26
CA VAL A 112 -12.52 -1.01 3.31
C VAL A 112 -12.81 0.38 3.87
N PHE A 113 -14.09 0.76 3.90
CA PHE A 113 -14.54 2.10 4.32
C PHE A 113 -15.45 1.99 5.55
N VAL A 114 -14.86 1.61 6.69
CA VAL A 114 -15.58 1.52 7.96
C VAL A 114 -16.18 2.89 8.32
N GLY A 115 -17.40 2.92 8.82
CA GLY A 115 -18.11 4.15 9.18
C GLY A 115 -18.65 4.97 7.99
N SER A 116 -18.52 4.49 6.74
CA SER A 116 -19.14 5.12 5.57
C SER A 116 -20.55 4.57 5.33
N GLU A 117 -21.30 5.22 4.43
CA GLU A 117 -22.59 4.72 3.95
C GLU A 117 -22.49 3.35 3.25
N HIS A 118 -21.31 3.01 2.71
CA HIS A 118 -21.03 1.75 2.01
C HIS A 118 -20.18 0.78 2.87
N GLU A 119 -20.15 0.96 4.19
CA GLU A 119 -19.42 0.09 5.11
C GLU A 119 -19.73 -1.39 4.88
N THR A 120 -21.00 -1.75 4.94
CA THR A 120 -21.44 -3.16 4.78
C THR A 120 -21.00 -3.74 3.45
N GLN A 121 -21.10 -2.96 2.36
CA GLN A 121 -20.68 -3.39 1.02
C GLN A 121 -19.16 -3.69 1.00
N THR A 122 -18.34 -2.80 1.52
CA THR A 122 -16.88 -2.95 1.46
C THR A 122 -16.36 -4.02 2.42
N LEU A 123 -17.00 -4.23 3.56
CA LEU A 123 -16.71 -5.36 4.46
C LEU A 123 -17.12 -6.70 3.84
N ASN A 124 -18.25 -6.77 3.15
CA ASN A 124 -18.66 -7.96 2.40
C ASN A 124 -17.69 -8.25 1.25
N ASN A 125 -17.25 -7.23 0.50
CA ASN A 125 -16.23 -7.38 -0.53
C ASN A 125 -14.94 -7.99 0.04
N LEU A 126 -14.50 -7.54 1.22
CA LEU A 126 -13.32 -8.10 1.88
C LEU A 126 -13.52 -9.57 2.25
N ALA A 127 -14.65 -9.90 2.88
CA ALA A 127 -14.97 -11.27 3.28
C ALA A 127 -15.08 -12.22 2.08
N GLU A 128 -15.74 -11.79 1.00
CA GLU A 128 -15.83 -12.52 -0.27
C GLU A 128 -14.44 -12.73 -0.88
N ALA A 129 -13.64 -11.68 -0.96
CA ALA A 129 -12.27 -11.77 -1.47
C ALA A 129 -11.44 -12.77 -0.65
N VAL A 130 -11.50 -12.72 0.68
CA VAL A 130 -10.80 -13.69 1.54
C VAL A 130 -11.24 -15.11 1.22
N ASN A 131 -12.56 -15.38 1.16
CA ASN A 131 -13.08 -16.70 0.87
C ASN A 131 -12.64 -17.24 -0.49
N GLU A 132 -12.59 -16.39 -1.52
CA GLU A 132 -12.28 -16.83 -2.89
C GLU A 132 -10.78 -16.91 -3.17
N TYR A 133 -10.00 -15.88 -2.76
CA TYR A 133 -8.57 -15.84 -3.04
C TYR A 133 -7.74 -16.82 -2.18
N GLU A 134 -8.13 -17.03 -0.92
CA GLU A 134 -7.43 -18.00 -0.05
C GLU A 134 -7.51 -19.44 -0.55
N ARG A 135 -8.54 -19.80 -1.32
CA ARG A 135 -8.65 -21.12 -1.98
C ARG A 135 -7.47 -21.40 -2.92
N TYR A 136 -6.82 -20.36 -3.42
CA TYR A 136 -5.65 -20.42 -4.29
C TYR A 136 -4.35 -20.01 -3.58
N GLY A 137 -4.39 -19.85 -2.26
CA GLY A 137 -3.25 -19.41 -1.46
C GLY A 137 -2.82 -17.97 -1.76
N ILE A 138 -3.72 -17.12 -2.21
CA ILE A 138 -3.45 -15.69 -2.48
C ILE A 138 -3.89 -14.87 -1.27
N PRO A 139 -2.96 -14.18 -0.56
CA PRO A 139 -3.29 -13.35 0.57
C PRO A 139 -4.06 -12.09 0.15
N VAL A 140 -4.98 -11.65 1.01
CA VAL A 140 -5.72 -10.40 0.84
C VAL A 140 -5.15 -9.34 1.77
N MET A 141 -4.79 -8.20 1.22
CA MET A 141 -4.43 -6.98 1.95
C MET A 141 -5.65 -6.07 2.04
N ALA A 142 -6.12 -5.77 3.24
CA ALA A 142 -7.13 -4.76 3.45
C ALA A 142 -6.49 -3.36 3.42
N VAL A 143 -7.09 -2.44 2.68
CA VAL A 143 -6.72 -1.04 2.62
C VAL A 143 -7.79 -0.25 3.35
N THR A 144 -7.54 0.13 4.61
CA THR A 144 -8.48 0.95 5.37
C THR A 144 -8.41 2.37 4.85
N ALA A 145 -9.52 2.86 4.33
CA ALA A 145 -9.62 4.19 3.76
C ALA A 145 -10.75 4.97 4.43
N VAL A 146 -10.56 6.28 4.56
CA VAL A 146 -11.48 7.19 5.28
C VAL A 146 -12.32 8.06 4.34
N GLY A 147 -12.31 7.74 3.04
CA GLY A 147 -13.02 8.55 2.04
C GLY A 147 -12.55 10.01 2.07
N LYS A 148 -13.49 10.97 2.07
CA LYS A 148 -13.22 12.40 2.13
C LYS A 148 -13.11 12.94 3.58
N GLU A 149 -13.46 12.16 4.58
CA GLU A 149 -13.53 12.59 5.98
C GLU A 149 -12.18 12.39 6.68
N LEU A 150 -11.35 13.44 6.62
CA LEU A 150 -9.99 13.42 7.17
C LEU A 150 -9.96 13.33 8.70
N GLU A 151 -10.99 13.84 9.41
CA GLU A 151 -11.10 13.78 10.85
C GLU A 151 -11.24 12.35 11.40
N LYS A 152 -11.59 11.38 10.55
CA LYS A 152 -11.63 9.96 10.91
C LYS A 152 -10.27 9.26 10.87
N ARG A 153 -9.17 10.00 10.74
CA ARG A 153 -7.80 9.45 10.79
C ARG A 153 -7.21 9.43 12.20
N ASP A 154 -8.02 9.40 13.23
CA ASP A 154 -7.52 9.19 14.60
C ASP A 154 -7.12 7.72 14.83
N SER A 155 -6.24 7.47 15.79
CA SER A 155 -5.71 6.15 16.11
C SER A 155 -6.81 5.17 16.53
N ARG A 156 -7.85 5.64 17.21
CA ARG A 156 -8.98 4.81 17.67
C ARG A 156 -9.78 4.27 16.49
N TYR A 157 -10.11 5.15 15.54
CA TYR A 157 -10.85 4.77 14.34
C TYR A 157 -10.02 3.82 13.46
N LEU A 158 -8.73 4.12 13.24
CA LEU A 158 -7.86 3.30 12.43
C LEU A 158 -7.58 1.94 13.07
N ALA A 159 -7.47 1.87 14.40
CA ALA A 159 -7.38 0.60 15.13
C ALA A 159 -8.65 -0.25 14.96
N LEU A 160 -9.85 0.38 15.06
CA LEU A 160 -11.12 -0.29 14.80
C LEU A 160 -11.18 -0.89 13.40
N ALA A 161 -10.90 -0.08 12.37
CA ALA A 161 -10.95 -0.50 10.98
C ALA A 161 -9.91 -1.61 10.67
N SER A 162 -8.70 -1.49 11.21
CA SER A 162 -7.64 -2.48 11.07
C SER A 162 -8.02 -3.80 11.75
N ARG A 163 -8.57 -3.74 12.96
CA ARG A 163 -9.02 -4.93 13.69
C ARG A 163 -10.17 -5.64 12.98
N ILE A 164 -11.20 -4.94 12.53
CA ILE A 164 -12.32 -5.52 11.78
C ILE A 164 -11.80 -6.21 10.51
N SER A 165 -10.88 -5.57 9.78
CA SER A 165 -10.29 -6.13 8.57
C SER A 165 -9.54 -7.44 8.84
N ALA A 166 -8.77 -7.50 9.93
CA ALA A 166 -8.06 -8.71 10.34
C ALA A 166 -9.01 -9.83 10.78
N GLU A 167 -10.08 -9.50 11.52
CA GLU A 167 -11.13 -10.49 11.92
C GLU A 167 -11.88 -11.08 10.73
N LEU A 168 -12.02 -10.33 9.63
CA LEU A 168 -12.58 -10.82 8.37
C LEU A 168 -11.58 -11.65 7.53
N GLY A 169 -10.32 -11.81 7.99
CA GLY A 169 -9.33 -12.70 7.39
C GLY A 169 -8.28 -12.01 6.53
N ALA A 170 -8.19 -10.68 6.50
CA ALA A 170 -7.07 -10.01 5.84
C ALA A 170 -5.73 -10.50 6.41
N ARG A 171 -4.75 -10.72 5.54
CA ARG A 171 -3.40 -11.18 5.93
C ARG A 171 -2.41 -10.05 6.17
N VAL A 172 -2.71 -8.88 5.63
CA VAL A 172 -1.97 -7.63 5.84
C VAL A 172 -3.00 -6.50 5.89
N VAL A 173 -2.76 -5.50 6.72
CA VAL A 173 -3.57 -4.28 6.75
C VAL A 173 -2.70 -3.09 6.35
N LYS A 174 -3.16 -2.30 5.40
CA LYS A 174 -2.63 -1.00 5.03
C LYS A 174 -3.51 0.08 5.67
N THR A 175 -2.92 0.92 6.52
CA THR A 175 -3.65 2.01 7.20
C THR A 175 -2.81 3.29 7.29
N TYR A 176 -3.46 4.43 7.57
CA TYR A 176 -2.77 5.71 7.68
C TYR A 176 -1.94 5.80 8.96
N TYR A 177 -0.85 6.55 8.89
CA TYR A 177 -0.05 6.90 10.05
C TYR A 177 -0.79 7.88 10.97
N THR A 178 -0.61 7.68 12.27
CA THR A 178 -0.99 8.60 13.37
C THR A 178 0.10 8.58 14.45
N GLU A 179 0.17 9.61 15.29
CA GLU A 179 1.16 9.66 16.38
C GLU A 179 1.03 8.49 17.36
N ASP A 180 -0.18 7.99 17.64
CA ASP A 180 -0.44 6.80 18.49
C ASP A 180 -0.52 5.52 17.64
N PHE A 181 0.45 5.26 16.77
CA PHE A 181 0.41 4.12 15.85
C PHE A 181 0.51 2.76 16.55
N ASP A 182 1.16 2.71 17.70
CA ASP A 182 1.22 1.54 18.60
C ASP A 182 -0.17 1.00 18.94
N ARG A 183 -1.13 1.86 19.18
CA ARG A 183 -2.52 1.47 19.42
C ARG A 183 -3.11 0.64 18.28
N ILE A 184 -2.73 0.92 17.05
CA ILE A 184 -3.19 0.20 15.87
C ILE A 184 -2.50 -1.16 15.79
N THR A 185 -1.18 -1.17 15.89
CA THR A 185 -0.38 -2.39 15.73
C THR A 185 -0.60 -3.39 16.86
N GLU A 186 -0.72 -2.94 18.11
CA GLU A 186 -1.02 -3.79 19.26
C GLU A 186 -2.40 -4.43 19.21
N SER A 187 -3.38 -3.73 18.59
CA SER A 187 -4.76 -4.24 18.49
C SER A 187 -5.02 -5.04 17.22
N CYS A 188 -4.14 -5.02 16.22
CA CYS A 188 -4.27 -5.73 14.95
C CYS A 188 -3.44 -7.02 14.95
N PRO A 189 -4.05 -8.21 14.87
CA PRO A 189 -3.34 -9.49 14.96
C PRO A 189 -2.58 -9.90 13.68
N VAL A 190 -2.59 -9.06 12.65
CA VAL A 190 -1.87 -9.29 11.39
C VAL A 190 -0.91 -8.13 11.10
N PRO A 191 0.11 -8.35 10.26
CA PRO A 191 1.05 -7.29 9.87
C PRO A 191 0.37 -6.03 9.37
N VAL A 192 0.86 -4.87 9.84
CA VAL A 192 0.35 -3.55 9.44
C VAL A 192 1.43 -2.79 8.67
N VAL A 193 1.07 -2.25 7.50
CA VAL A 193 1.90 -1.35 6.70
C VAL A 193 1.31 0.06 6.66
N ILE A 194 2.17 1.06 6.70
CA ILE A 194 1.79 2.47 6.72
C ILE A 194 1.38 2.92 5.33
N ALA A 195 0.18 3.48 5.19
CA ALA A 195 -0.25 4.19 3.99
C ALA A 195 0.34 5.61 3.96
N GLY A 196 0.65 6.09 2.76
CA GLY A 196 1.02 7.50 2.58
C GLY A 196 -0.09 8.44 3.03
N GLY A 197 0.26 9.43 3.79
CA GLY A 197 -0.60 10.56 4.11
C GLY A 197 -0.70 11.57 2.95
N PRO A 198 -1.05 12.84 3.24
CA PRO A 198 -0.89 13.93 2.30
C PRO A 198 0.53 13.96 1.74
N LYS A 199 0.66 14.41 0.48
CA LYS A 199 1.99 14.62 -0.08
C LYS A 199 2.69 15.77 0.68
N THR A 200 3.94 15.53 1.06
CA THR A 200 4.87 16.56 1.53
C THR A 200 6.10 16.58 0.61
N ASP A 201 6.74 17.74 0.48
CA ASP A 201 8.00 17.88 -0.24
C ASP A 201 9.22 17.74 0.69
N ASP A 202 8.99 17.60 1.99
CA ASP A 202 10.03 17.37 3.00
C ASP A 202 10.30 15.85 3.14
N ALA A 203 11.43 15.40 2.57
CA ALA A 203 11.87 14.02 2.64
C ALA A 203 12.12 13.58 4.10
N LEU A 204 12.69 14.45 4.95
CA LEU A 204 12.97 14.12 6.34
C LEU A 204 11.68 13.89 7.13
N GLU A 205 10.63 14.65 6.85
CA GLU A 205 9.30 14.43 7.45
C GLU A 205 8.78 13.03 7.10
N VAL A 206 8.87 12.63 5.81
CA VAL A 206 8.43 11.29 5.38
C VAL A 206 9.24 10.19 6.04
N LEU A 207 10.57 10.28 6.03
CA LEU A 207 11.46 9.31 6.66
C LEU A 207 11.21 9.21 8.17
N SER A 208 10.94 10.35 8.82
CA SER A 208 10.70 10.42 10.27
C SER A 208 9.38 9.76 10.66
N PHE A 209 8.27 10.02 9.98
CA PHE A 209 7.01 9.35 10.33
C PHE A 209 7.04 7.85 10.00
N VAL A 210 7.78 7.44 8.97
CA VAL A 210 7.97 6.01 8.66
C VAL A 210 8.78 5.35 9.77
N ARG A 211 9.88 5.94 10.20
CA ARG A 211 10.69 5.41 11.31
C ARG A 211 9.86 5.30 12.59
N ASP A 212 9.15 6.37 12.97
CA ASP A 212 8.30 6.37 14.17
C ASP A 212 7.22 5.28 14.11
N GLY A 213 6.54 5.12 12.97
CA GLY A 213 5.56 4.06 12.82
C GLY A 213 6.16 2.65 12.85
N MET A 214 7.39 2.46 12.34
CA MET A 214 8.13 1.21 12.45
C MET A 214 8.50 0.91 13.91
N ASP A 215 8.96 1.90 14.68
CA ASP A 215 9.26 1.78 16.10
C ASP A 215 8.01 1.44 16.93
N LYS A 216 6.85 1.81 16.44
CA LYS A 216 5.51 1.51 16.98
C LYS A 216 4.86 0.26 16.40
N GLY A 217 5.63 -0.61 15.75
CA GLY A 217 5.20 -1.95 15.35
C GLY A 217 4.69 -2.11 13.92
N ALA A 218 4.73 -1.07 13.08
CA ALA A 218 4.54 -1.28 11.64
C ALA A 218 5.64 -2.17 11.06
N ILE A 219 5.31 -3.00 10.09
CA ILE A 219 6.33 -3.82 9.41
C ILE A 219 6.92 -3.13 8.18
N GLY A 220 6.42 -1.96 7.82
CA GLY A 220 6.86 -1.24 6.64
C GLY A 220 5.80 -0.32 6.07
N VAL A 221 5.86 -0.08 4.76
CA VAL A 221 5.02 0.92 4.09
C VAL A 221 4.36 0.40 2.82
N ASN A 222 3.27 1.04 2.43
CA ASN A 222 2.72 1.02 1.07
C ASN A 222 2.48 2.46 0.63
N LEU A 223 3.53 3.09 0.09
CA LEU A 223 3.59 4.50 -0.27
C LEU A 223 3.53 4.71 -1.79
N GLY A 224 3.08 5.88 -2.21
CA GLY A 224 3.01 6.28 -3.62
C GLY A 224 3.50 7.69 -3.84
N ARG A 225 2.62 8.69 -3.73
CA ARG A 225 2.88 10.10 -4.08
C ARG A 225 4.12 10.71 -3.40
N ASN A 226 4.42 10.34 -2.17
CA ASN A 226 5.62 10.81 -1.46
C ASN A 226 6.92 10.25 -2.06
N ILE A 227 6.84 9.25 -2.97
CA ILE A 227 7.96 8.69 -3.69
C ILE A 227 7.99 9.25 -5.12
N TRP A 228 7.03 8.86 -5.97
CA TRP A 228 7.08 9.16 -7.39
C TRP A 228 6.71 10.61 -7.76
N GLN A 229 6.19 11.45 -6.84
CA GLN A 229 6.07 12.91 -7.00
C GLN A 229 7.21 13.68 -6.34
N HIS A 230 8.16 12.99 -5.72
CA HIS A 230 9.36 13.63 -5.19
C HIS A 230 10.26 14.10 -6.35
N TYR A 231 11.05 15.15 -6.15
CA TYR A 231 11.98 15.65 -7.17
C TYR A 231 13.13 14.66 -7.45
N ASP A 232 13.45 13.80 -6.50
CA ASP A 232 14.36 12.67 -6.62
C ASP A 232 13.63 11.38 -6.17
N PRO A 233 12.85 10.74 -7.04
CA PRO A 233 12.08 9.54 -6.66
C PRO A 233 12.96 8.34 -6.30
N VAL A 234 14.09 8.18 -6.98
CA VAL A 234 15.02 7.06 -6.76
C VAL A 234 15.76 7.22 -5.43
N GLY A 235 16.28 8.41 -5.15
CA GLY A 235 16.90 8.71 -3.85
C GLY A 235 15.91 8.53 -2.70
N MET A 236 14.67 9.01 -2.87
CA MET A 236 13.62 8.85 -1.86
C MET A 236 13.25 7.38 -1.63
N ALA A 237 13.17 6.57 -2.69
CA ALA A 237 12.91 5.13 -2.57
C ALA A 237 14.06 4.40 -1.85
N ASN A 238 15.31 4.72 -2.18
CA ASN A 238 16.48 4.15 -1.50
C ASN A 238 16.55 4.56 -0.03
N ALA A 239 16.26 5.81 0.29
CA ALA A 239 16.21 6.31 1.66
C ALA A 239 15.14 5.58 2.50
N LEU A 240 13.94 5.39 1.93
CA LEU A 240 12.89 4.59 2.56
C LEU A 240 13.31 3.13 2.76
N ARG A 241 13.96 2.52 1.75
CA ARG A 241 14.47 1.15 1.87
C ARG A 241 15.48 1.03 3.01
N ALA A 242 16.41 2.00 3.13
CA ALA A 242 17.38 2.02 4.22
C ALA A 242 16.71 2.12 5.59
N VAL A 243 15.72 3.00 5.77
CA VAL A 243 14.94 3.11 7.01
C VAL A 243 14.20 1.81 7.33
N ILE A 244 13.61 1.15 6.34
CA ILE A 244 12.73 -0.02 6.52
C ILE A 244 13.54 -1.30 6.74
N HIS A 245 14.51 -1.61 5.87
CA HIS A 245 15.19 -2.88 5.85
C HIS A 245 16.56 -2.88 6.55
N GLU A 246 17.20 -1.71 6.67
CA GLU A 246 18.54 -1.55 7.20
C GLU A 246 18.56 -0.83 8.57
N ASP A 247 17.36 -0.45 9.06
CA ASP A 247 17.15 0.24 10.34
C ASP A 247 17.88 1.60 10.44
N ALA A 248 18.11 2.25 9.28
CA ALA A 248 18.80 3.54 9.20
C ALA A 248 18.01 4.64 9.92
N ALA A 249 18.73 5.54 10.59
CA ALA A 249 18.10 6.73 11.14
C ALA A 249 17.64 7.67 10.01
N PRO A 250 16.51 8.38 10.15
CA PRO A 250 15.98 9.27 9.09
C PRO A 250 16.97 10.29 8.57
N LYS A 251 17.82 10.84 9.44
CA LYS A 251 18.86 11.83 9.06
C LYS A 251 19.96 11.21 8.21
N ASP A 252 20.36 9.97 8.53
CA ASP A 252 21.41 9.28 7.79
C ASP A 252 20.86 8.80 6.43
N ALA A 253 19.63 8.32 6.39
CA ALA A 253 18.95 7.93 5.16
C ALA A 253 18.71 9.13 4.21
N LEU A 254 18.56 10.34 4.77
CA LEU A 254 18.37 11.56 3.96
C LEU A 254 19.57 11.84 3.03
N ASP A 255 20.77 11.40 3.37
CA ASP A 255 21.97 11.54 2.54
C ASP A 255 21.85 10.78 1.20
N LEU A 256 20.92 9.84 1.08
CA LEU A 256 20.60 9.12 -0.17
C LEU A 256 19.71 9.94 -1.12
N VAL A 257 19.11 11.02 -0.64
CA VAL A 257 18.24 11.90 -1.43
C VAL A 257 19.06 13.07 -1.97
N ALA A 258 19.01 13.30 -3.27
CA ALA A 258 19.70 14.44 -3.87
C ALA A 258 19.20 15.76 -3.25
N PRO A 259 20.03 16.81 -3.19
CA PRO A 259 19.54 18.13 -2.76
C PRO A 259 18.47 18.66 -3.72
N PRO A 260 17.50 19.45 -3.22
CA PRO A 260 16.47 20.02 -4.07
C PRO A 260 17.11 20.89 -5.18
N PRO A 261 16.51 20.88 -6.39
CA PRO A 261 17.02 21.71 -7.47
C PRO A 261 17.00 23.19 -7.06
N ALA A 262 18.05 23.93 -7.42
CA ALA A 262 18.10 25.36 -7.15
C ALA A 262 16.85 26.04 -7.71
N GLN A 263 16.18 26.83 -6.89
CA GLN A 263 15.04 27.63 -7.36
C GLN A 263 15.59 28.67 -8.30
N GLY A 264 15.31 28.52 -9.60
CA GLY A 264 15.68 29.47 -10.66
C GLY A 264 14.79 30.71 -10.67
#